data_0572bf3d14334a9f046061f853f80e35
#
_entry.id   0572bf3d14334a9f046061f853f80e35
#
_cell.length_a   1.000
_cell.length_b   1.000
_cell.length_c   1.000
_cell.angle_alpha   90.00
_cell.angle_beta   90.00
_cell.angle_gamma   90.00
#
_symmetry.space_group_name_H-M   'P 1'
#
loop_
_entity.id
_entity.type
_entity.pdbx_description
1 polymer ?
#
loop_
_entity_poly.entity_id
_entity_poly.type
_entity_poly.pdbx_seq_one_letter_code
_entity_poly.pdbx_strand_id
1 'polypeptide(L)'
;MDIPGEIGCVNHKTLKEVQGYLLWLGPGLDVYIHTGGIPKSVGQAIRRHLDKVNLNHLDKCFAGTDGXRYYLGLVTDNNTEPNLLLCFDPKSGIWRVFSKDQNYRMSHLFNNDWFMSDSSGMTYRITGYTDDGQQIVSEYXTKAFDEGVPHAEKEYYEAHLQGYIPRGSTVEVYISYQERGNNFELLDTIQGSDDSQSSNILIPMDHVPLCKWVRFKLVAKGEVTLYQMQVSFDVHPVQL
;
A
#
# COMPACT_ATOMS: atom_id res chain seq x y z
N MET A 1 11.07 -32.31 1.68
CA MET A 1 11.26 -31.75 0.33
C MET A 1 12.43 -30.77 0.40
N ASP A 2 13.47 -31.02 -0.35
CA ASP A 2 14.65 -30.18 -0.36
C ASP A 2 14.44 -29.04 -1.36
N ILE A 3 14.66 -27.81 -0.90
CA ILE A 3 14.53 -26.63 -1.76
C ILE A 3 15.90 -26.41 -2.42
N PRO A 4 15.98 -26.44 -3.76
CA PRO A 4 17.24 -26.19 -4.45
C PRO A 4 17.76 -24.78 -4.15
N GLY A 5 19.09 -24.62 -4.09
CA GLY A 5 19.75 -23.33 -3.90
C GLY A 5 20.19 -23.05 -2.47
N GLU A 6 19.85 -23.93 -1.53
CA GLU A 6 20.31 -23.85 -0.14
C GLU A 6 20.06 -22.49 0.54
N ILE A 7 18.94 -21.82 0.17
CA ILE A 7 18.60 -20.52 0.77
C ILE A 7 17.80 -20.79 2.04
N GLY A 8 18.44 -20.58 3.18
CA GLY A 8 17.85 -20.87 4.48
C GLY A 8 16.83 -19.82 4.90
N CYS A 9 16.23 -20.05 6.06
CA CYS A 9 15.27 -19.15 6.69
C CYS A 9 15.92 -18.59 7.97
N VAL A 10 15.93 -17.27 8.14
CA VAL A 10 16.55 -16.65 9.32
C VAL A 10 15.64 -16.71 10.54
N ASN A 11 14.35 -16.88 10.34
CA ASN A 11 13.38 -17.04 11.42
C ASN A 11 12.20 -17.85 10.90
N HIS A 12 12.05 -19.07 11.44
CA HIS A 12 11.02 -20.02 10.98
C HIS A 12 9.58 -19.46 11.11
N LYS A 13 9.36 -18.49 12.01
CA LYS A 13 8.06 -17.84 12.14
C LYS A 13 7.68 -17.03 10.89
N THR A 14 8.64 -16.73 10.02
CA THR A 14 8.37 -15.99 8.80
C THR A 14 8.03 -16.89 7.61
N LEU A 15 8.16 -18.21 7.76
CA LEU A 15 7.88 -19.16 6.70
C LEU A 15 6.37 -19.42 6.62
N LYS A 16 5.78 -19.15 5.45
CA LYS A 16 4.35 -19.40 5.21
C LYS A 16 4.13 -19.93 3.80
N GLU A 17 3.17 -20.81 3.68
CA GLU A 17 2.65 -21.24 2.38
C GLU A 17 1.44 -20.39 2.06
N VAL A 18 1.43 -19.77 0.87
CA VAL A 18 0.37 -18.89 0.40
C VAL A 18 0.07 -19.24 -1.05
N GLN A 19 -1.10 -19.80 -1.32
CA GLN A 19 -1.54 -20.16 -2.67
C GLN A 19 -0.55 -21.10 -3.41
N GLY A 20 0.06 -22.01 -2.67
CA GLY A 20 1.03 -22.96 -3.26
C GLY A 20 2.45 -22.43 -3.34
N TYR A 21 2.69 -21.18 -2.97
CA TYR A 21 4.04 -20.62 -2.89
C TYR A 21 4.54 -20.68 -1.46
N LEU A 22 5.83 -20.98 -1.28
CA LEU A 22 6.48 -20.83 0.02
C LEU A 22 7.19 -19.47 0.05
N LEU A 23 6.97 -18.69 1.11
CA LEU A 23 7.62 -17.40 1.32
C LEU A 23 8.28 -17.36 2.70
N TRP A 24 9.46 -16.72 2.78
CA TRP A 24 10.17 -16.60 4.06
C TRP A 24 11.19 -15.48 4.02
N LEU A 25 11.61 -15.04 5.21
CA LEU A 25 12.72 -14.11 5.39
C LEU A 25 14.02 -14.94 5.46
N GLY A 26 14.92 -14.69 4.53
CA GLY A 26 16.14 -15.48 4.39
C GLY A 26 17.40 -14.64 4.56
N PRO A 27 18.54 -15.22 4.16
CA PRO A 27 19.84 -14.56 4.34
C PRO A 27 19.89 -13.20 3.69
N GLY A 28 20.66 -12.29 4.30
CA GLY A 28 20.78 -10.92 3.84
C GLY A 28 19.55 -10.09 4.15
N LEU A 29 18.66 -10.59 5.02
CA LEU A 29 17.37 -9.95 5.30
C LEU A 29 16.63 -9.65 4.00
N ASP A 30 16.48 -10.68 3.17
CA ASP A 30 15.69 -10.58 1.95
C ASP A 30 14.51 -11.55 2.05
N VAL A 31 13.47 -11.29 1.28
CA VAL A 31 12.31 -12.18 1.25
C VAL A 31 12.40 -13.03 -0.01
N TYR A 32 12.24 -14.33 0.19
CA TYR A 32 12.32 -15.30 -0.90
C TYR A 32 10.97 -15.98 -1.13
N ILE A 33 10.72 -16.29 -2.40
CA ILE A 33 9.55 -17.05 -2.81
C ILE A 33 10.01 -18.30 -3.57
N HIS A 34 9.42 -19.43 -3.25
CA HIS A 34 9.66 -20.72 -3.93
C HIS A 34 8.40 -21.12 -4.68
N THR A 35 8.57 -21.38 -5.98
CA THR A 35 7.47 -21.71 -6.88
C THR A 35 7.70 -23.04 -7.60
N GLY A 36 8.58 -23.90 -7.03
CA GLY A 36 8.90 -25.21 -7.59
C GLY A 36 10.29 -25.31 -8.20
N GLY A 37 11.04 -24.21 -8.24
CA GLY A 37 12.43 -24.21 -8.71
C GLY A 37 13.35 -23.57 -7.69
N ILE A 38 14.39 -22.88 -8.16
CA ILE A 38 15.30 -22.13 -7.28
C ILE A 38 14.53 -20.94 -6.68
N PRO A 39 14.60 -20.74 -5.36
CA PRO A 39 13.92 -19.59 -4.77
C PRO A 39 14.38 -18.26 -5.35
N LYS A 40 13.47 -17.33 -5.49
CA LYS A 40 13.73 -16.00 -6.04
C LYS A 40 13.52 -14.93 -4.97
N SER A 41 14.35 -13.88 -5.01
CA SER A 41 14.16 -12.72 -4.16
C SER A 41 12.94 -11.92 -4.62
N VAL A 42 12.10 -11.52 -3.67
CA VAL A 42 10.99 -10.60 -3.91
C VAL A 42 11.05 -9.40 -2.97
N GLY A 43 12.12 -9.26 -2.17
CA GLY A 43 12.25 -8.21 -1.18
C GLY A 43 12.81 -6.89 -1.68
N GLN A 44 13.23 -6.80 -2.94
CA GLN A 44 13.90 -5.61 -3.46
C GLN A 44 13.02 -4.35 -3.33
N ALA A 45 11.71 -4.47 -3.59
CA ALA A 45 10.80 -3.34 -3.53
C ALA A 45 10.64 -2.78 -2.10
N ILE A 46 10.93 -3.61 -1.08
CA ILE A 46 10.84 -3.20 0.33
C ILE A 46 12.21 -3.09 1.00
N ARG A 47 13.28 -2.98 0.19
CA ARG A 47 14.66 -2.95 0.72
C ARG A 47 14.82 -1.88 1.81
N ARG A 48 14.22 -0.71 1.62
CA ARG A 48 14.29 0.39 2.59
C ARG A 48 13.72 0.03 3.96
N HIS A 49 12.76 -0.91 4.00
CA HIS A 49 12.19 -1.40 5.26
C HIS A 49 13.04 -2.51 5.85
N LEU A 50 13.54 -3.41 4.99
CA LEU A 50 14.38 -4.52 5.45
C LEU A 50 15.70 -4.02 6.04
N ASP A 51 16.25 -2.94 5.49
CA ASP A 51 17.49 -2.34 6.00
C ASP A 51 17.34 -1.76 7.40
N LYS A 52 16.10 -1.52 7.84
CA LYS A 52 15.81 -0.97 9.17
C LYS A 52 15.51 -2.03 10.22
N VAL A 53 15.56 -3.31 9.85
CA VAL A 53 15.22 -4.40 10.78
C VAL A 53 16.18 -4.37 11.96
N ASN A 54 15.64 -4.44 13.17
CA ASN A 54 16.41 -4.50 14.40
C ASN A 54 16.90 -5.93 14.62
N LEU A 55 18.17 -6.17 14.35
CA LEU A 55 18.76 -7.51 14.41
C LEU A 55 18.71 -8.12 15.82
N ASN A 56 18.66 -7.28 16.85
CA ASN A 56 18.57 -7.76 18.22
C ASN A 56 17.20 -8.37 18.55
N HIS A 57 16.20 -8.13 17.70
CA HIS A 57 14.84 -8.61 17.88
C HIS A 57 14.32 -9.35 16.65
N LEU A 58 15.22 -9.92 15.86
CA LEU A 58 14.87 -10.68 14.66
C LEU A 58 13.97 -11.88 14.99
N ASP A 59 14.13 -12.44 16.19
CA ASP A 59 13.33 -13.56 16.67
C ASP A 59 11.84 -13.20 16.87
N LYS A 60 11.52 -11.92 16.95
CA LYS A 60 10.14 -11.45 17.10
C LYS A 60 9.45 -11.13 15.77
N CYS A 61 10.22 -11.09 14.68
CA CYS A 61 9.61 -10.97 13.35
C CYS A 61 8.78 -12.23 13.08
N PHE A 62 7.69 -12.06 12.33
CA PHE A 62 6.77 -13.16 12.07
C PHE A 62 6.10 -12.98 10.72
N ALA A 63 5.43 -14.01 10.26
CA ALA A 63 4.57 -13.87 9.08
C ALA A 63 3.22 -14.52 9.32
N GLY A 64 2.26 -14.10 8.51
CA GLY A 64 0.92 -14.64 8.49
C GLY A 64 0.36 -14.64 7.08
N THR A 65 -0.84 -15.16 6.96
CA THR A 65 -1.57 -15.16 5.69
C THR A 65 -3.06 -15.11 5.94
N ASP A 66 -3.75 -14.42 5.05
CA ASP A 66 -5.21 -14.42 5.00
C ASP A 66 -5.73 -15.45 3.98
N GLY A 67 -4.77 -16.27 3.47
CA GLY A 67 -5.04 -17.19 2.39
C GLY A 67 -4.78 -16.65 0.99
N UNK A 68 -4.66 -15.48 0.96
CA UNK A 68 -4.46 -14.88 -0.27
C UNK A 68 -3.16 -14.21 -0.41
N ARG A 69 -2.79 -13.64 0.70
CA ARG A 69 -1.57 -12.80 0.71
C ARG A 69 -0.63 -13.20 1.83
N TYR A 70 0.65 -12.79 1.70
CA TYR A 70 1.69 -13.01 2.71
C TYR A 70 1.87 -11.70 3.48
N TYR A 71 1.83 -11.78 4.80
CA TYR A 71 2.01 -10.63 5.70
C TYR A 71 3.28 -10.84 6.50
N LEU A 72 4.17 -9.85 6.48
CA LEU A 72 5.47 -9.92 7.15
C LEU A 72 5.54 -8.84 8.23
N GLY A 73 5.58 -9.27 9.49
CA GLY A 73 5.72 -8.38 10.63
C GLY A 73 7.17 -8.21 11.00
N LEU A 74 7.64 -6.98 11.01
CA LEU A 74 9.04 -6.63 11.25
C LEU A 74 9.19 -5.75 12.47
N VAL A 75 10.29 -5.97 13.21
CA VAL A 75 10.76 -5.05 14.25
C VAL A 75 11.78 -4.13 13.58
N THR A 76 11.49 -2.84 13.51
CA THR A 76 12.36 -1.89 12.82
C THR A 76 12.86 -0.79 13.75
N ASP A 77 14.00 -0.21 13.36
CA ASP A 77 14.64 0.90 14.06
C ASP A 77 14.95 0.50 15.51
N ASN A 78 14.59 1.31 16.50
CA ASN A 78 14.86 1.06 17.92
C ASN A 78 13.72 0.35 18.64
N ASN A 79 12.74 -0.16 17.90
CA ASN A 79 11.61 -0.87 18.52
C ASN A 79 12.05 -2.24 19.02
N THR A 80 11.33 -2.77 20.01
CA THR A 80 11.57 -4.08 20.59
C THR A 80 10.45 -5.07 20.30
N GLU A 81 9.39 -4.61 19.67
CA GLU A 81 8.24 -5.43 19.24
C GLU A 81 7.94 -5.10 17.76
N PRO A 82 7.28 -6.01 17.04
CA PRO A 82 6.92 -5.72 15.66
C PRO A 82 6.09 -4.45 15.54
N ASN A 83 6.53 -3.54 14.69
CA ASN A 83 5.91 -2.23 14.53
C ASN A 83 5.58 -1.91 13.07
N LEU A 84 5.92 -2.81 12.16
CA LEU A 84 5.65 -2.64 10.74
C LEU A 84 5.12 -3.94 10.18
N LEU A 85 3.96 -3.91 9.55
CA LEU A 85 3.36 -5.07 8.89
C LEU A 85 3.27 -4.79 7.41
N LEU A 86 3.98 -5.57 6.62
CA LEU A 86 4.03 -5.47 5.16
C LEU A 86 3.18 -6.58 4.56
N CYS A 87 2.57 -6.30 3.42
CA CYS A 87 1.70 -7.24 2.71
C CYS A 87 2.22 -7.47 1.30
N PHE A 88 2.36 -8.73 0.92
CA PHE A 88 2.80 -9.14 -0.42
C PHE A 88 1.71 -9.96 -1.08
N ASP A 89 1.38 -9.60 -2.29
CA ASP A 89 0.45 -10.35 -3.13
C ASP A 89 1.25 -11.18 -4.14
N PRO A 90 1.30 -12.51 -3.99
CA PRO A 90 2.09 -13.34 -4.91
C PRO A 90 1.63 -13.30 -6.36
N LYS A 91 0.35 -13.02 -6.61
CA LYS A 91 -0.18 -12.97 -7.97
C LYS A 91 0.29 -11.73 -8.73
N SER A 92 0.28 -10.58 -8.07
CA SER A 92 0.68 -9.31 -8.70
C SER A 92 2.15 -8.98 -8.48
N GLY A 93 2.80 -9.62 -7.50
CA GLY A 93 4.17 -9.31 -7.13
C GLY A 93 4.32 -7.98 -6.42
N ILE A 94 3.23 -7.43 -5.90
CA ILE A 94 3.22 -6.08 -5.32
C ILE A 94 3.28 -6.14 -3.80
N TRP A 95 4.14 -5.31 -3.23
CA TRP A 95 4.22 -5.07 -1.79
C TRP A 95 3.44 -3.81 -1.41
N ARG A 96 2.84 -3.85 -0.22
CA ARG A 96 2.16 -2.70 0.39
C ARG A 96 2.49 -2.65 1.87
N VAL A 97 2.47 -1.45 2.44
CA VAL A 97 2.45 -1.32 3.91
C VAL A 97 1.01 -1.56 4.36
N PHE A 98 0.81 -2.58 5.19
CA PHE A 98 -0.51 -2.91 5.70
C PHE A 98 -0.80 -2.13 6.99
N SER A 99 0.17 -2.09 7.91
CA SER A 99 -0.02 -1.40 9.18
C SER A 99 1.31 -0.90 9.72
N LYS A 100 1.28 0.21 10.43
CA LYS A 100 2.41 0.77 11.16
C LYS A 100 2.02 0.95 12.62
N ASP A 101 2.99 0.80 13.50
CA ASP A 101 2.87 1.08 14.93
C ASP A 101 1.84 0.21 15.66
N GLN A 102 1.50 -0.94 15.06
CA GLN A 102 0.69 -1.97 15.70
C GLN A 102 1.63 -3.09 16.16
N ASN A 103 1.57 -3.41 17.42
CA ASN A 103 2.48 -4.38 18.03
C ASN A 103 1.96 -5.82 17.88
N TYR A 104 1.66 -6.23 16.63
CA TYR A 104 1.25 -7.61 16.36
C TYR A 104 2.43 -8.55 16.54
N ARG A 105 2.20 -9.69 17.20
CA ARG A 105 3.23 -10.70 17.45
C ARG A 105 3.05 -11.96 16.64
N MET A 106 1.82 -12.28 16.28
CA MET A 106 1.54 -13.50 15.56
C MET A 106 0.26 -13.39 14.76
N SER A 107 0.13 -14.28 13.81
CA SER A 107 -1.02 -14.35 12.92
C SER A 107 -1.41 -15.80 12.74
N HIS A 108 -2.70 -16.08 12.66
CA HIS A 108 -3.19 -17.42 12.33
C HIS A 108 -4.52 -17.35 11.60
N LEU A 109 -4.74 -18.36 10.78
CA LEU A 109 -5.95 -18.51 10.00
C LEU A 109 -6.72 -19.70 10.61
N PHE A 110 -7.98 -19.47 10.94
CA PHE A 110 -8.83 -20.50 11.54
C PHE A 110 -10.22 -20.41 10.93
N ASN A 111 -10.68 -21.50 10.35
CA ASN A 111 -11.99 -21.57 9.67
C ASN A 111 -12.19 -20.44 8.66
N ASN A 112 -11.15 -20.12 7.89
CA ASN A 112 -11.11 -19.05 6.90
C ASN A 112 -11.23 -17.63 7.50
N ASP A 113 -11.22 -17.50 8.82
CA ASP A 113 -11.10 -16.21 9.50
C ASP A 113 -9.64 -15.94 9.84
N TRP A 114 -9.20 -14.72 9.59
CA TRP A 114 -7.83 -14.31 9.83
C TRP A 114 -7.74 -13.52 11.14
N PHE A 115 -6.83 -13.94 12.00
CA PHE A 115 -6.64 -13.34 13.32
C PHE A 115 -5.21 -12.85 13.48
N MET A 116 -5.06 -11.74 14.22
CA MET A 116 -3.77 -11.19 14.64
C MET A 116 -3.80 -10.99 16.14
N SER A 117 -2.72 -11.38 16.81
CA SER A 117 -2.58 -11.15 18.25
C SER A 117 -1.45 -10.16 18.51
N ASP A 118 -1.68 -9.22 19.42
CA ASP A 118 -0.70 -8.19 19.75
C ASP A 118 0.13 -8.57 20.98
N SER A 119 1.06 -7.68 21.36
CA SER A 119 1.98 -7.94 22.48
C SER A 119 1.28 -7.88 23.84
N SER A 120 0.08 -7.33 23.92
CA SER A 120 -0.70 -7.30 25.16
C SER A 120 -1.51 -8.59 25.40
N GLY A 121 -1.56 -9.46 24.38
CA GLY A 121 -2.36 -10.68 24.43
C GLY A 121 -3.74 -10.55 23.82
N MET A 122 -4.10 -9.37 23.32
CA MET A 122 -5.38 -9.17 22.66
C MET A 122 -5.36 -9.78 21.25
N THR A 123 -6.44 -10.46 20.89
CA THR A 123 -6.59 -11.07 19.57
C THR A 123 -7.71 -10.37 18.81
N TYR A 124 -7.41 -9.99 17.59
CA TYR A 124 -8.33 -9.28 16.69
C TYR A 124 -8.67 -10.16 15.50
N ARG A 125 -9.92 -10.20 15.14
CA ARG A 125 -10.35 -10.79 13.87
C ARG A 125 -10.22 -9.70 12.82
N ILE A 126 -9.40 -9.98 11.79
CA ILE A 126 -9.11 -8.98 10.75
C ILE A 126 -10.15 -9.13 9.66
N THR A 127 -11.09 -8.19 9.59
CA THR A 127 -12.20 -8.24 8.65
C THR A 127 -12.81 -6.84 8.51
N GLY A 128 -13.52 -6.62 7.40
CA GLY A 128 -14.25 -5.38 7.19
C GLY A 128 -13.37 -4.20 6.81
N TYR A 129 -13.89 -3.01 7.04
CA TYR A 129 -13.30 -1.75 6.59
C TYR A 129 -13.13 -0.76 7.73
N THR A 130 -13.11 -1.27 8.98
CA THR A 130 -12.85 -0.44 10.16
C THR A 130 -11.74 -1.04 11.00
N ASP A 131 -11.06 -0.20 11.75
CA ASP A 131 -10.04 -0.59 12.71
C ASP A 131 -10.60 -0.27 14.10
N ASP A 132 -11.04 -1.31 14.80
CA ASP A 132 -11.68 -1.21 16.11
C ASP A 132 -12.81 -0.17 16.12
N GLY A 133 -13.67 -0.24 15.10
CA GLY A 133 -14.82 0.64 14.95
C GLY A 133 -14.52 1.97 14.26
N GLN A 134 -13.25 2.30 14.02
CA GLN A 134 -12.87 3.53 13.34
C GLN A 134 -12.65 3.24 11.85
N GLN A 135 -13.08 4.15 10.99
CA GLN A 135 -12.87 3.98 9.55
C GLN A 135 -11.38 3.93 9.22
N ILE A 136 -11.00 2.97 8.40
CA ILE A 136 -9.62 2.88 7.89
C ILE A 136 -9.42 4.02 6.90
N VAL A 137 -8.30 4.74 7.07
CA VAL A 137 -7.90 5.83 6.18
C VAL A 137 -6.75 5.32 5.31
N SER A 138 -6.93 5.39 4.00
CA SER A 138 -5.92 4.99 3.02
C SER A 138 -5.45 6.21 2.25
N GLU A 139 -4.15 6.33 2.04
CA GLU A 139 -3.56 7.48 1.34
C GLU A 139 -2.71 6.99 0.17
N TYR A 140 -2.83 7.66 -0.92
CA TYR A 140 -2.07 7.34 -2.13
C TYR A 140 -1.58 8.64 -2.79
N UNK A 141 -0.51 8.95 -3.18
CA UNK A 141 0.03 9.94 -3.76
C UNK A 141 0.52 9.53 -5.01
N THR A 142 0.39 10.16 -5.97
CA THR A 142 0.88 9.87 -7.32
C THR A 142 2.30 10.41 -7.52
N LYS A 143 2.94 9.94 -8.60
CA LYS A 143 4.12 10.63 -9.13
C LYS A 143 3.71 12.00 -9.68
N ALA A 144 4.69 12.82 -10.04
CA ALA A 144 4.44 14.05 -10.78
C ALA A 144 4.14 13.71 -12.24
N PHE A 145 3.08 14.30 -12.77
CA PHE A 145 2.68 14.16 -14.16
C PHE A 145 3.10 15.41 -14.92
N ASP A 146 3.85 15.24 -15.99
CA ASP A 146 4.26 16.32 -16.90
C ASP A 146 3.58 16.20 -18.27
N GLU A 147 2.71 15.21 -18.41
CA GLU A 147 1.92 14.93 -19.62
C GLU A 147 2.79 14.73 -20.87
N GLY A 148 4.06 14.34 -20.65
CA GLY A 148 5.01 14.11 -21.73
C GLY A 148 5.67 15.35 -22.29
N VAL A 149 5.36 16.54 -21.73
CA VAL A 149 5.94 17.82 -22.17
C VAL A 149 6.48 18.60 -20.95
N PRO A 150 7.59 18.14 -20.35
CA PRO A 150 8.04 18.68 -19.06
C PRO A 150 8.45 20.13 -19.07
N HIS A 151 8.75 20.70 -20.25
CA HIS A 151 9.21 22.08 -20.36
C HIS A 151 8.06 23.07 -20.50
N ALA A 152 6.88 22.60 -20.88
CA ALA A 152 5.73 23.47 -21.17
C ALA A 152 4.82 23.59 -19.96
N GLU A 153 4.19 24.75 -19.80
CA GLU A 153 3.10 24.91 -18.85
C GLU A 153 1.82 24.33 -19.44
N LYS A 154 0.97 23.80 -18.60
CA LYS A 154 -0.32 23.22 -18.96
C LYS A 154 -1.43 23.94 -18.22
N GLU A 155 -2.54 24.10 -18.90
CA GLU A 155 -3.80 24.55 -18.33
C GLU A 155 -4.68 23.32 -18.14
N TYR A 156 -5.09 23.04 -16.90
CA TYR A 156 -5.92 21.90 -16.57
C TYR A 156 -7.36 22.32 -16.40
N TYR A 157 -8.29 21.56 -16.95
CA TYR A 157 -9.71 21.90 -16.93
C TYR A 157 -10.50 21.06 -15.95
N GLU A 158 -10.28 19.76 -15.96
CA GLU A 158 -11.04 18.85 -15.12
C GLU A 158 -10.27 17.53 -14.93
N ALA A 159 -10.54 16.87 -13.82
CA ALA A 159 -10.11 15.51 -13.58
C ALA A 159 -11.34 14.60 -13.55
N HIS A 160 -11.18 13.36 -14.01
CA HIS A 160 -12.21 12.34 -13.96
C HIS A 160 -11.68 11.20 -13.09
N LEU A 161 -12.40 10.93 -12.00
CA LEU A 161 -12.06 9.84 -11.09
C LEU A 161 -13.09 8.73 -11.23
N GLN A 162 -12.64 7.54 -11.59
CA GLN A 162 -13.50 6.36 -11.63
C GLN A 162 -13.27 5.51 -10.40
N GLY A 163 -14.35 5.15 -9.73
CA GLY A 163 -14.27 4.35 -8.53
C GLY A 163 -15.60 3.90 -8.00
N TYR A 164 -15.55 3.01 -7.03
CA TYR A 164 -16.70 2.61 -6.22
C TYR A 164 -16.52 3.27 -4.86
N ILE A 165 -17.42 4.19 -4.52
CA ILE A 165 -17.39 4.96 -3.28
C ILE A 165 -18.79 4.85 -2.66
N PRO A 166 -19.01 3.85 -1.82
CA PRO A 166 -20.35 3.61 -1.27
C PRO A 166 -20.71 4.63 -0.18
N ARG A 167 -21.99 4.68 0.16
CA ARG A 167 -22.50 5.53 1.22
C ARG A 167 -21.71 5.29 2.51
N GLY A 168 -21.34 6.36 3.19
CA GLY A 168 -20.53 6.32 4.41
C GLY A 168 -19.03 6.37 4.18
N SER A 169 -18.61 6.33 2.90
CA SER A 169 -17.20 6.46 2.53
C SER A 169 -16.96 7.83 1.90
N THR A 170 -15.71 8.30 1.95
CA THR A 170 -15.33 9.57 1.33
C THR A 170 -13.98 9.44 0.65
N VAL A 171 -13.75 10.29 -0.36
CA VAL A 171 -12.43 10.47 -0.96
C VAL A 171 -12.12 11.95 -1.01
N GLU A 172 -11.05 12.35 -0.35
CA GLU A 172 -10.51 13.71 -0.46
C GLU A 172 -9.42 13.68 -1.54
N VAL A 173 -9.51 14.59 -2.50
CA VAL A 173 -8.55 14.71 -3.59
C VAL A 173 -7.76 15.98 -3.36
N TYR A 174 -6.46 15.85 -3.21
CA TYR A 174 -5.53 16.96 -3.03
C TYR A 174 -4.66 17.09 -4.26
N ILE A 175 -4.19 18.29 -4.55
CA ILE A 175 -3.33 18.59 -5.68
C ILE A 175 -2.08 19.33 -5.22
N SER A 176 -0.98 19.12 -5.93
CA SER A 176 0.26 19.87 -5.74
C SER A 176 0.82 20.23 -7.13
N TYR A 177 1.34 21.43 -7.26
CA TYR A 177 1.94 21.93 -8.49
C TYR A 177 3.47 21.82 -8.47
N GLN A 178 4.00 21.07 -7.50
CA GLN A 178 5.43 20.89 -7.33
C GLN A 178 5.82 19.48 -7.73
N GLU A 179 6.96 19.36 -8.41
CA GLU A 179 7.50 18.05 -8.80
C GLU A 179 7.76 17.16 -7.59
N ARG A 180 8.17 17.75 -6.48
CA ARG A 180 8.54 17.04 -5.25
C ARG A 180 8.00 17.80 -4.03
N GLY A 181 8.06 17.14 -2.88
CA GLY A 181 7.65 17.74 -1.61
C GLY A 181 6.25 17.31 -1.20
N ASN A 182 5.78 17.88 -0.12
CA ASN A 182 4.50 17.50 0.50
C ASN A 182 3.50 18.65 0.57
N ASN A 183 3.66 19.64 -0.27
CA ASN A 183 2.75 20.78 -0.28
C ASN A 183 1.55 20.46 -1.16
N PHE A 184 0.48 19.98 -0.54
CA PHE A 184 -0.77 19.61 -1.19
C PHE A 184 -1.90 20.48 -0.68
N GLU A 185 -2.75 20.96 -1.57
CA GLU A 185 -3.98 21.68 -1.20
C GLU A 185 -5.20 20.86 -1.61
N LEU A 186 -6.28 21.00 -0.87
CA LEU A 186 -7.50 20.24 -1.13
C LEU A 186 -8.14 20.72 -2.43
N LEU A 187 -8.36 19.81 -3.35
CA LEU A 187 -9.01 20.08 -4.63
C LEU A 187 -10.52 19.81 -4.54
N ASP A 188 -10.91 18.66 -3.97
CA ASP A 188 -12.32 18.29 -3.85
C ASP A 188 -12.50 17.22 -2.78
N THR A 189 -13.75 17.10 -2.29
CA THR A 189 -14.16 16.06 -1.37
C THR A 189 -15.38 15.35 -1.95
N ILE A 190 -15.24 14.06 -2.21
CA ILE A 190 -16.27 13.23 -2.82
C ILE A 190 -16.95 12.43 -1.72
N GLN A 191 -18.27 12.59 -1.59
CA GLN A 191 -19.08 11.80 -0.66
C GLN A 191 -19.62 10.58 -1.37
N GLY A 192 -19.57 9.44 -0.71
CA GLY A 192 -20.09 8.20 -1.26
C GLY A 192 -21.62 8.20 -1.38
N SER A 193 -22.10 7.40 -2.30
CA SER A 193 -23.53 7.26 -2.57
C SER A 193 -23.96 5.80 -2.54
N ASP A 194 -25.26 5.55 -2.57
CA ASP A 194 -25.83 4.19 -2.54
C ASP A 194 -25.72 3.47 -3.89
N ASP A 195 -25.22 4.14 -4.91
CA ASP A 195 -25.06 3.54 -6.23
C ASP A 195 -24.07 2.38 -6.15
N SER A 196 -24.50 1.21 -6.55
CA SER A 196 -23.68 0.00 -6.51
C SER A 196 -22.75 -0.13 -7.72
N GLN A 197 -22.84 0.80 -8.67
CA GLN A 197 -21.99 0.79 -9.85
C GLN A 197 -20.84 1.78 -9.68
N SER A 198 -19.76 1.54 -10.42
CA SER A 198 -18.64 2.47 -10.39
C SER A 198 -19.05 3.83 -10.96
N SER A 199 -18.75 4.88 -10.23
CA SER A 199 -19.05 6.24 -10.62
C SER A 199 -17.91 6.83 -11.42
N ASN A 200 -18.25 7.71 -12.37
CA ASN A 200 -17.30 8.56 -13.05
C ASN A 200 -17.53 9.98 -12.53
N ILE A 201 -16.63 10.43 -11.70
CA ILE A 201 -16.79 11.66 -10.94
C ILE A 201 -15.93 12.75 -11.57
N LEU A 202 -16.57 13.86 -11.93
CA LEU A 202 -15.88 14.99 -12.52
C LEU A 202 -15.46 15.97 -11.42
N ILE A 203 -14.19 16.35 -11.45
CA ILE A 203 -13.58 17.28 -10.48
C ILE A 203 -13.11 18.50 -11.26
N PRO A 204 -13.76 19.68 -11.09
CA PRO A 204 -13.33 20.89 -11.80
C PRO A 204 -11.94 21.32 -11.37
N MET A 205 -11.13 21.77 -12.34
CA MET A 205 -9.77 22.22 -12.10
C MET A 205 -9.54 23.64 -12.62
N ASP A 206 -10.62 24.40 -12.86
CA ASP A 206 -10.54 25.74 -13.43
C ASP A 206 -9.83 26.76 -12.54
N HIS A 207 -9.65 26.46 -11.27
CA HIS A 207 -8.87 27.32 -10.35
C HIS A 207 -7.39 26.93 -10.26
N VAL A 208 -6.99 25.85 -10.96
CA VAL A 208 -5.61 25.39 -10.95
C VAL A 208 -4.78 26.34 -11.83
N PRO A 209 -3.67 26.90 -11.34
CA PRO A 209 -2.86 27.81 -12.16
C PRO A 209 -2.13 27.06 -13.26
N LEU A 210 -1.64 27.80 -14.26
CA LEU A 210 -0.72 27.22 -15.24
C LEU A 210 0.47 26.63 -14.50
N CYS A 211 0.82 25.39 -14.84
CA CYS A 211 1.92 24.71 -14.16
C CYS A 211 2.54 23.63 -15.06
N LYS A 212 3.76 23.26 -14.71
CA LYS A 212 4.51 22.26 -15.48
C LYS A 212 4.22 20.84 -15.01
N TRP A 213 3.87 20.68 -13.75
CA TRP A 213 3.60 19.38 -13.14
C TRP A 213 2.39 19.45 -12.25
N VAL A 214 1.64 18.36 -12.21
CA VAL A 214 0.63 18.16 -11.17
C VAL A 214 0.88 16.81 -10.49
N ARG A 215 0.61 16.77 -9.21
CA ARG A 215 0.61 15.54 -8.40
C ARG A 215 -0.69 15.51 -7.64
N PHE A 216 -1.21 14.31 -7.44
CA PHE A 216 -2.42 14.13 -6.66
C PHE A 216 -2.14 13.30 -5.43
N LYS A 217 -2.83 13.63 -4.35
CA LYS A 217 -2.90 12.79 -3.16
C LYS A 217 -4.38 12.49 -2.93
N LEU A 218 -4.70 11.21 -2.86
CA LEU A 218 -6.06 10.74 -2.61
C LEU A 218 -6.10 10.17 -1.20
N VAL A 219 -7.04 10.63 -0.39
CA VAL A 219 -7.24 10.14 0.97
C VAL A 219 -8.63 9.53 1.02
N ALA A 220 -8.69 8.21 1.08
CA ALA A 220 -9.94 7.46 1.10
C ALA A 220 -10.24 7.01 2.52
N LYS A 221 -11.50 7.14 2.93
CA LYS A 221 -12.00 6.72 4.24
C LYS A 221 -13.17 5.77 4.01
N GLY A 222 -13.08 4.57 4.59
CA GLY A 222 -14.12 3.56 4.45
C GLY A 222 -13.86 2.61 3.29
N GLU A 223 -14.93 1.97 2.80
CA GLU A 223 -14.84 0.99 1.72
C GLU A 223 -14.79 1.71 0.37
N VAL A 224 -13.60 1.91 -0.17
CA VAL A 224 -13.39 2.64 -1.43
C VAL A 224 -12.54 1.79 -2.36
N THR A 225 -12.95 1.70 -3.63
CA THR A 225 -12.12 1.13 -4.69
C THR A 225 -11.97 2.16 -5.79
N LEU A 226 -10.74 2.54 -6.10
CA LEU A 226 -10.44 3.50 -7.16
C LEU A 226 -9.81 2.76 -8.33
N TYR A 227 -10.31 3.02 -9.53
CA TYR A 227 -9.86 2.32 -10.74
C TYR A 227 -8.92 3.16 -11.58
N GLN A 228 -9.25 4.45 -11.74
CA GLN A 228 -8.57 5.28 -12.72
C GLN A 228 -8.78 6.75 -12.41
N MET A 229 -7.80 7.55 -12.75
CA MET A 229 -7.90 9.02 -12.74
C MET A 229 -7.33 9.55 -14.05
N GLN A 230 -8.06 10.45 -14.69
CA GLN A 230 -7.66 11.10 -15.94
C GLN A 230 -7.79 12.60 -15.78
N VAL A 231 -7.00 13.36 -16.52
CA VAL A 231 -7.07 14.82 -16.53
C VAL A 231 -7.21 15.33 -17.95
N SER A 232 -7.96 16.42 -18.13
CA SER A 232 -8.07 17.16 -19.39
C SER A 232 -7.19 18.41 -19.31
N PHE A 233 -6.38 18.64 -20.32
CA PHE A 233 -5.41 19.75 -20.28
C PHE A 233 -5.10 20.24 -21.69
N ASP A 234 -4.62 21.49 -21.76
CA ASP A 234 -4.01 22.06 -22.97
C ASP A 234 -2.59 22.49 -22.67
N VAL A 235 -1.71 22.31 -23.64
CA VAL A 235 -0.30 22.72 -23.53
C VAL A 235 -0.15 24.16 -24.01
N HIS A 236 0.49 24.98 -23.18
CA HIS A 236 0.86 26.33 -23.54
C HIS A 236 2.26 26.33 -24.11
N PRO A 237 2.48 26.85 -25.33
CA PRO A 237 3.83 26.83 -25.92
C PRO A 237 4.81 27.64 -25.10
N VAL A 238 6.06 27.19 -25.05
CA VAL A 238 7.15 27.95 -24.47
C VAL A 238 7.37 29.19 -25.35
N GLN A 239 7.30 30.37 -24.75
CA GLN A 239 7.65 31.60 -25.47
C GLN A 239 9.18 31.68 -25.53
N LEU A 240 9.74 31.70 -26.76
CA LEU A 240 11.17 31.81 -27.01
C LEU A 240 11.62 33.26 -26.91
#